data_7287a11431a0a809e40f3af4818615a5
#
_entry.id   7287a11431a0a809e40f3af4818615a5
#
_cell.length_a   1.000
_cell.length_b   1.000
_cell.length_c   1.000
_cell.angle_alpha   90.00
_cell.angle_beta   90.00
_cell.angle_gamma   90.00
#
_symmetry.space_group_name_H-M   'P 1'
#
loop_
_entity.id
_entity.type
_entity.pdbx_description
1 polymer ?
#
loop_
_entity_poly.entity_id
_entity_poly.type
_entity_poly.pdbx_seq_one_letter_code
_entity_poly.pdbx_strand_id
1 'polypeptide(L)'
;IVYGVHAVDALIVRRPEAILRASFLDRNFGERLARLEVAIRILGIPIQKVGRNELDRLSLNGVHQGVVVEISALKEFTIGDFENLVLRLGRAFKGLLLDGIQDPRNLGACLRTADAAGVHAVVVPRRRSAKLTPVAVKAATGAAETLPIVRVANLASTVHWLKEAGVWILG
;
A
#
# COMPACT_ATOMS: atom_id res chain seq x y z
N ILE A 1 -9.54 2.09 0.99
CA ILE A 1 -9.66 3.46 0.47
C ILE A 1 -8.28 4.03 0.21
N VAL A 2 -8.05 4.54 -1.01
CA VAL A 2 -6.86 5.29 -1.43
C VAL A 2 -7.29 6.68 -1.85
N TYR A 3 -6.56 7.73 -1.49
CA TYR A 3 -6.94 9.09 -1.83
C TYR A 3 -5.73 10.00 -2.11
N GLY A 4 -5.97 11.04 -2.88
CA GLY A 4 -4.97 12.00 -3.33
C GLY A 4 -4.35 11.61 -4.67
N VAL A 5 -4.02 12.62 -5.46
CA VAL A 5 -3.66 12.48 -6.88
C VAL A 5 -2.50 11.51 -7.10
N HIS A 6 -1.41 11.64 -6.34
CA HIS A 6 -0.22 10.79 -6.51
C HIS A 6 -0.46 9.32 -6.14
N ALA A 7 -1.21 9.07 -5.05
CA ALA A 7 -1.49 7.69 -4.62
C ALA A 7 -2.42 6.99 -5.60
N VAL A 8 -3.42 7.71 -6.14
CA VAL A 8 -4.34 7.18 -7.14
C VAL A 8 -3.63 6.94 -8.47
N ASP A 9 -2.76 7.84 -8.90
CA ASP A 9 -1.94 7.68 -10.11
C ASP A 9 -1.07 6.43 -10.03
N ALA A 10 -0.35 6.24 -8.94
CA ALA A 10 0.45 5.04 -8.69
C ALA A 10 -0.41 3.75 -8.70
N LEU A 11 -1.61 3.81 -8.12
CA LEU A 11 -2.53 2.68 -8.09
C LEU A 11 -3.03 2.28 -9.48
N ILE A 12 -3.38 3.27 -10.32
CA ILE A 12 -3.80 3.05 -11.72
C ILE A 12 -2.73 2.32 -12.52
N VAL A 13 -1.46 2.70 -12.32
CA VAL A 13 -0.33 2.10 -13.05
C VAL A 13 0.00 0.70 -12.54
N ARG A 14 -0.05 0.49 -11.23
CA ARG A 14 0.49 -0.71 -10.59
C ARG A 14 -0.55 -1.81 -10.36
N ARG A 15 -1.80 -1.42 -10.05
CA ARG A 15 -2.88 -2.36 -9.68
C ARG A 15 -4.26 -1.83 -10.08
N PRO A 16 -4.52 -1.58 -11.36
CA PRO A 16 -5.82 -1.07 -11.81
C PRO A 16 -6.97 -2.02 -11.45
N GLU A 17 -6.73 -3.34 -11.44
CA GLU A 17 -7.70 -4.37 -11.08
C GLU A 17 -8.19 -4.31 -9.62
N ALA A 18 -7.44 -3.64 -8.76
CA ALA A 18 -7.85 -3.46 -7.38
C ALA A 18 -8.88 -2.34 -7.18
N ILE A 19 -9.07 -1.48 -8.18
CA ILE A 19 -9.96 -0.33 -8.08
C ILE A 19 -11.40 -0.77 -8.32
N LEU A 20 -12.25 -0.61 -7.31
CA LEU A 20 -13.67 -0.96 -7.39
C LEU A 20 -14.51 0.21 -7.89
N ARG A 21 -14.21 1.42 -7.45
CA ARG A 21 -14.94 2.65 -7.76
C ARG A 21 -14.08 3.87 -7.48
N ALA A 22 -14.28 4.94 -8.25
CA ALA A 22 -13.63 6.23 -8.03
C ALA A 22 -14.65 7.33 -7.78
N SER A 23 -14.39 8.16 -6.78
CA SER A 23 -15.16 9.35 -6.43
C SER A 23 -14.33 10.58 -6.73
N PHE A 24 -14.84 11.45 -7.59
CA PHE A 24 -14.21 12.72 -7.95
C PHE A 24 -15.06 13.88 -7.47
N LEU A 25 -14.40 14.97 -7.12
CA LEU A 25 -15.09 16.20 -6.76
C LEU A 25 -15.90 16.74 -7.96
N ASP A 26 -17.15 17.13 -7.69
CA ASP A 26 -18.09 17.65 -8.69
C ASP A 26 -17.80 19.13 -9.04
N ARG A 27 -16.56 19.42 -9.46
CA ARG A 27 -16.12 20.72 -10.00
C ARG A 27 -14.90 20.50 -10.88
N ASN A 28 -14.69 21.39 -11.86
CA ASN A 28 -13.49 21.40 -12.69
C ASN A 28 -12.25 21.68 -11.81
N PHE A 29 -11.43 20.68 -11.61
CA PHE A 29 -10.13 20.79 -10.98
C PHE A 29 -9.05 20.47 -12.00
N GLY A 30 -8.03 21.29 -12.02
CA GLY A 30 -6.85 21.27 -12.82
C GLY A 30 -6.53 19.99 -13.65
N GLU A 31 -5.77 20.19 -14.66
CA GLU A 31 -5.42 19.21 -15.71
C GLU A 31 -5.05 17.79 -15.17
N ARG A 32 -4.41 17.75 -14.00
CA ARG A 32 -3.93 16.48 -13.41
C ARG A 32 -5.07 15.59 -12.93
N LEU A 33 -6.11 16.17 -12.32
CA LEU A 33 -7.28 15.42 -11.88
C LEU A 33 -8.11 14.95 -13.09
N ALA A 34 -8.21 15.78 -14.13
CA ALA A 34 -8.87 15.42 -15.38
C ALA A 34 -8.17 14.22 -16.06
N ARG A 35 -6.85 14.19 -16.09
CA ARG A 35 -6.08 13.06 -16.63
C ARG A 35 -6.36 11.76 -15.87
N LEU A 36 -6.40 11.80 -14.53
CA LEU A 36 -6.75 10.64 -13.71
C LEU A 36 -8.17 10.15 -14.00
N GLU A 37 -9.13 11.05 -14.14
CA GLU A 37 -10.51 10.69 -14.46
C GLU A 37 -10.60 9.97 -15.81
N VAL A 38 -9.89 10.47 -16.82
CA VAL A 38 -9.83 9.84 -18.15
C VAL A 38 -9.19 8.46 -18.06
N ALA A 39 -8.07 8.32 -17.34
CA ALA A 39 -7.40 7.03 -17.17
C ALA A 39 -8.31 5.99 -16.50
N ILE A 40 -9.02 6.36 -15.43
CA ILE A 40 -9.96 5.49 -14.72
C ILE A 40 -11.15 5.12 -15.62
N ARG A 41 -11.63 6.05 -16.44
CA ARG A 41 -12.71 5.80 -17.40
C ARG A 41 -12.31 4.81 -18.50
N ILE A 42 -11.08 4.91 -19.01
CA ILE A 42 -10.54 3.97 -20.01
C ILE A 42 -10.44 2.56 -19.43
N LEU A 43 -10.16 2.43 -18.14
CA LEU A 43 -10.13 1.14 -17.44
C LEU A 43 -11.53 0.54 -17.19
N GLY A 44 -12.61 1.24 -17.56
CA GLY A 44 -14.00 0.79 -17.35
C GLY A 44 -14.44 0.82 -15.88
N ILE A 45 -13.71 1.53 -15.01
CA ILE A 45 -14.00 1.61 -13.59
C ILE A 45 -15.13 2.62 -13.34
N PRO A 46 -16.14 2.28 -12.52
CA PRO A 46 -17.24 3.19 -12.19
C PRO A 46 -16.74 4.49 -11.56
N ILE A 47 -17.19 5.63 -12.10
CA ILE A 47 -16.88 6.96 -11.60
C ILE A 47 -18.14 7.63 -11.08
N GLN A 48 -18.06 8.24 -9.90
CA GLN A 48 -19.11 9.13 -9.38
C GLN A 48 -18.56 10.53 -9.11
N LYS A 49 -19.38 11.55 -9.36
CA LYS A 49 -19.10 12.93 -8.99
C LYS A 49 -19.78 13.23 -7.66
N VAL A 50 -19.05 13.78 -6.72
CA VAL A 50 -19.53 14.02 -5.36
C VAL A 50 -19.09 15.37 -4.82
N GLY A 51 -19.80 15.89 -3.84
CA GLY A 51 -19.43 17.10 -3.12
C GLY A 51 -18.21 16.90 -2.22
N ARG A 52 -17.59 18.02 -1.80
CA ARG A 52 -16.40 17.98 -0.93
C ARG A 52 -16.63 17.24 0.38
N ASN A 53 -17.77 17.48 1.02
CA ASN A 53 -18.12 16.84 2.30
C ASN A 53 -18.12 15.32 2.20
N GLU A 54 -18.56 14.78 1.06
CA GLU A 54 -18.55 13.33 0.83
C GLU A 54 -17.12 12.79 0.64
N LEU A 55 -16.27 13.52 -0.08
CA LEU A 55 -14.84 13.15 -0.19
C LEU A 55 -14.12 13.24 1.15
N ASP A 56 -14.42 14.26 1.97
CA ASP A 56 -13.88 14.39 3.33
C ASP A 56 -14.30 13.19 4.18
N ARG A 57 -15.57 12.78 4.11
CA ARG A 57 -16.10 11.60 4.79
C ARG A 57 -15.40 10.32 4.33
N LEU A 58 -15.30 10.09 3.03
CA LEU A 58 -14.68 8.90 2.45
C LEU A 58 -13.19 8.81 2.77
N SER A 59 -12.48 9.94 2.81
CA SER A 59 -11.04 9.99 3.12
C SER A 59 -10.74 10.07 4.62
N LEU A 60 -11.77 10.02 5.50
CA LEU A 60 -11.65 10.27 6.94
C LEU A 60 -10.96 11.61 7.24
N ASN A 61 -11.41 12.66 6.58
CA ASN A 61 -10.84 14.02 6.61
C ASN A 61 -9.37 14.09 6.16
N GLY A 62 -8.92 13.13 5.37
CA GLY A 62 -7.60 13.16 4.75
C GLY A 62 -7.50 14.17 3.61
N VAL A 63 -6.29 14.61 3.27
CA VAL A 63 -6.06 15.53 2.14
C VAL A 63 -6.25 14.79 0.82
N HIS A 64 -7.49 14.68 0.36
CA HIS A 64 -7.91 13.87 -0.80
C HIS A 64 -7.61 14.51 -2.15
N GLN A 65 -7.33 15.81 -2.23
CA GLN A 65 -7.00 16.53 -3.47
C GLN A 65 -8.04 16.36 -4.60
N GLY A 66 -9.31 16.13 -4.25
CA GLY A 66 -10.41 15.98 -5.21
C GLY A 66 -10.64 14.55 -5.72
N VAL A 67 -9.91 13.53 -5.24
CA VAL A 67 -10.11 12.15 -5.64
C VAL A 67 -9.99 11.18 -4.46
N VAL A 68 -10.93 10.23 -4.40
CA VAL A 68 -10.93 9.08 -3.48
C VAL A 68 -11.31 7.85 -4.30
N VAL A 69 -10.59 6.76 -4.06
CA VAL A 69 -10.79 5.49 -4.76
C VAL A 69 -11.07 4.40 -3.73
N GLU A 70 -12.13 3.64 -3.96
CA GLU A 70 -12.39 2.40 -3.25
C GLU A 70 -11.63 1.27 -3.92
N ILE A 71 -10.90 0.51 -3.13
CA ILE A 71 -10.15 -0.64 -3.61
C ILE A 71 -10.69 -1.91 -2.98
N SER A 72 -10.56 -3.02 -3.71
CA SER A 72 -10.71 -4.34 -3.12
C SER A 72 -9.77 -4.49 -1.93
N ALA A 73 -10.15 -5.29 -0.94
CA ALA A 73 -9.25 -5.59 0.18
C ALA A 73 -7.88 -6.01 -0.39
N LEU A 74 -6.82 -5.37 0.08
CA LEU A 74 -5.47 -5.83 -0.22
C LEU A 74 -5.43 -7.31 0.20
N LYS A 75 -5.16 -8.20 -0.76
CA LYS A 75 -5.01 -9.62 -0.45
C LYS A 75 -3.91 -9.70 0.61
N GLU A 76 -4.30 -10.10 1.82
CA GLU A 76 -3.31 -10.27 2.87
C GLU A 76 -2.28 -11.29 2.39
N PHE A 77 -1.04 -10.88 2.33
CA PHE A 77 0.06 -11.76 2.00
C PHE A 77 0.28 -12.67 3.21
N THR A 78 -0.01 -13.94 3.03
CA THR A 78 0.05 -14.92 4.12
C THR A 78 1.49 -15.30 4.47
N ILE A 79 1.69 -15.94 5.62
CA ILE A 79 2.99 -16.50 5.99
C ILE A 79 3.45 -17.52 4.94
N GLY A 80 2.54 -18.38 4.46
CA GLY A 80 2.87 -19.36 3.41
C GLY A 80 3.28 -18.70 2.09
N ASP A 81 2.62 -17.59 1.68
CA ASP A 81 3.03 -16.82 0.50
C ASP A 81 4.43 -16.23 0.68
N PHE A 82 4.74 -15.76 1.89
CA PHE A 82 6.06 -15.23 2.26
C PHE A 82 7.15 -16.32 2.20
N GLU A 83 6.90 -17.47 2.80
CA GLU A 83 7.82 -18.60 2.77
C GLU A 83 8.10 -19.05 1.35
N ASN A 84 7.07 -19.20 0.52
CA ASN A 84 7.21 -19.52 -0.90
C ASN A 84 8.00 -18.45 -1.66
N LEU A 85 7.81 -17.15 -1.36
CA LEU A 85 8.57 -16.07 -1.96
C LEU A 85 10.06 -16.17 -1.60
N VAL A 86 10.38 -16.39 -0.32
CA VAL A 86 11.75 -16.53 0.16
C VAL A 86 12.44 -17.73 -0.49
N LEU A 87 11.80 -18.89 -0.50
CA LEU A 87 12.35 -20.11 -1.10
C LEU A 87 12.57 -19.96 -2.60
N ARG A 88 11.64 -19.30 -3.31
CA ARG A 88 11.76 -19.05 -4.76
C ARG A 88 12.90 -18.10 -5.11
N LEU A 89 13.12 -17.05 -4.33
CA LEU A 89 14.15 -16.04 -4.59
C LEU A 89 15.52 -16.42 -4.03
N GLY A 90 15.55 -17.26 -3.00
CA GLY A 90 16.79 -17.71 -2.35
C GLY A 90 17.68 -16.53 -1.97
N ARG A 91 18.92 -16.54 -2.44
CA ARG A 91 19.91 -15.48 -2.14
C ARG A 91 19.56 -14.09 -2.70
N ALA A 92 18.66 -14.00 -3.68
CA ALA A 92 18.19 -12.72 -4.21
C ALA A 92 17.11 -12.07 -3.35
N PHE A 93 16.57 -12.79 -2.35
CA PHE A 93 15.53 -12.25 -1.47
C PHE A 93 16.06 -11.07 -0.66
N LYS A 94 15.31 -9.96 -0.70
CA LYS A 94 15.52 -8.79 0.15
C LYS A 94 14.23 -8.56 0.96
N GLY A 95 14.32 -8.67 2.27
CA GLY A 95 13.22 -8.41 3.19
C GLY A 95 13.54 -7.26 4.13
N LEU A 96 12.51 -6.50 4.51
CA LEU A 96 12.61 -5.50 5.59
C LEU A 96 11.76 -5.97 6.77
N LEU A 97 12.38 -6.17 7.91
CA LEU A 97 11.70 -6.49 9.16
C LEU A 97 11.60 -5.23 10.02
N LEU A 98 10.38 -4.87 10.40
CA LEU A 98 10.11 -3.67 11.19
C LEU A 98 9.56 -4.10 12.55
N ASP A 99 10.32 -3.85 13.62
CA ASP A 99 9.87 -4.05 14.99
C ASP A 99 9.47 -2.71 15.63
N GLY A 100 8.33 -2.72 16.34
CA GLY A 100 7.90 -1.57 17.14
C GLY A 100 7.43 -0.32 16.36
N ILE A 101 7.21 -0.38 15.07
CA ILE A 101 6.64 0.73 14.28
C ILE A 101 5.16 0.90 14.63
N GLN A 102 4.82 1.94 15.42
CA GLN A 102 3.46 2.20 15.90
C GLN A 102 2.74 3.32 15.14
N ASP A 103 3.47 4.28 14.59
CA ASP A 103 2.90 5.38 13.82
C ASP A 103 2.64 4.94 12.37
N PRO A 104 1.37 5.08 11.86
CA PRO A 104 1.03 4.77 10.48
C PRO A 104 1.82 5.59 9.44
N ARG A 105 2.19 6.82 9.73
CA ARG A 105 2.99 7.65 8.81
C ARG A 105 4.41 7.10 8.67
N ASN A 106 5.01 6.67 9.77
CA ASN A 106 6.34 6.05 9.78
C ASN A 106 6.31 4.72 9.03
N LEU A 107 5.27 3.90 9.24
CA LEU A 107 5.06 2.68 8.45
C LEU A 107 5.01 3.01 6.94
N GLY A 108 4.20 3.99 6.54
CA GLY A 108 4.11 4.42 5.14
C GLY A 108 5.44 4.90 4.56
N ALA A 109 6.22 5.67 5.34
CA ALA A 109 7.56 6.12 4.93
C ALA A 109 8.53 4.95 4.75
N CYS A 110 8.52 3.96 5.66
CA CYS A 110 9.32 2.74 5.53
C CYS A 110 8.94 1.95 4.29
N LEU A 111 7.63 1.77 4.00
CA LEU A 111 7.16 1.08 2.80
C LEU A 111 7.65 1.76 1.52
N ARG A 112 7.55 3.09 1.44
CA ARG A 112 8.04 3.86 0.30
C ARG A 112 9.54 3.65 0.06
N THR A 113 10.33 3.70 1.13
CA THR A 113 11.78 3.49 1.06
C THR A 113 12.12 2.06 0.67
N ALA A 114 11.41 1.07 1.23
CA ALA A 114 11.58 -0.33 0.92
C ALA A 114 11.27 -0.64 -0.56
N ASP A 115 10.18 -0.10 -1.10
CA ASP A 115 9.81 -0.24 -2.52
C ASP A 115 10.90 0.34 -3.43
N ALA A 116 11.38 1.55 -3.12
CA ALA A 116 12.47 2.19 -3.88
C ALA A 116 13.80 1.42 -3.81
N ALA A 117 14.06 0.70 -2.71
CA ALA A 117 15.25 -0.14 -2.53
C ALA A 117 15.12 -1.54 -3.16
N GLY A 118 13.98 -1.85 -3.77
CA GLY A 118 13.71 -3.15 -4.38
C GLY A 118 13.57 -4.28 -3.35
N VAL A 119 12.98 -3.95 -2.18
CA VAL A 119 12.59 -4.94 -1.16
C VAL A 119 11.42 -5.77 -1.70
N HIS A 120 11.46 -7.08 -1.50
CA HIS A 120 10.46 -8.01 -2.00
C HIS A 120 9.29 -8.22 -1.03
N ALA A 121 9.51 -8.04 0.28
CA ALA A 121 8.47 -8.11 1.29
C ALA A 121 8.86 -7.33 2.55
N VAL A 122 7.85 -6.79 3.25
CA VAL A 122 8.01 -6.16 4.57
C VAL A 122 7.33 -7.05 5.61
N VAL A 123 8.03 -7.34 6.70
CA VAL A 123 7.53 -8.17 7.80
C VAL A 123 7.31 -7.30 9.02
N VAL A 124 6.13 -7.39 9.61
CA VAL A 124 5.76 -6.65 10.83
C VAL A 124 5.11 -7.60 11.84
N PRO A 125 5.25 -7.36 13.15
CA PRO A 125 4.51 -8.14 14.14
C PRO A 125 3.00 -7.90 14.01
N ARG A 126 2.17 -8.92 14.33
CA ARG A 126 0.71 -8.76 14.42
C ARG A 126 0.29 -7.80 15.54
N ARG A 127 1.06 -7.78 16.62
CA ARG A 127 0.84 -6.92 17.80
C ARG A 127 1.93 -5.85 17.86
N ARG A 128 1.60 -4.69 18.45
CA ARG A 128 2.53 -3.56 18.65
C ARG A 128 3.11 -3.02 17.32
N SER A 129 2.35 -3.09 16.24
CA SER A 129 2.71 -2.47 14.96
C SER A 129 1.55 -1.68 14.39
N ALA A 130 1.86 -0.62 13.65
CA ALA A 130 0.88 0.19 12.95
C ALA A 130 0.04 -0.65 11.97
N LYS A 131 -1.23 -0.29 11.85
CA LYS A 131 -2.10 -0.82 10.80
C LYS A 131 -1.87 -0.06 9.49
N LEU A 132 -2.16 -0.72 8.37
CA LEU A 132 -2.18 -0.09 7.06
C LEU A 132 -3.46 0.76 6.92
N THR A 133 -3.45 1.92 7.58
CA THR A 133 -4.54 2.89 7.51
C THR A 133 -4.48 3.72 6.22
N PRO A 134 -5.54 4.45 5.83
CA PRO A 134 -5.50 5.38 4.70
C PRO A 134 -4.34 6.39 4.79
N VAL A 135 -3.96 6.79 6.01
CA VAL A 135 -2.82 7.68 6.25
C VAL A 135 -1.49 7.01 5.91
N ALA A 136 -1.31 5.73 6.32
CA ALA A 136 -0.12 4.95 5.98
C ALA A 136 -0.03 4.71 4.48
N VAL A 137 -1.12 4.33 3.84
CA VAL A 137 -1.22 4.12 2.38
C VAL A 137 -0.83 5.39 1.64
N LYS A 138 -1.35 6.55 2.05
CA LYS A 138 -0.98 7.83 1.45
C LYS A 138 0.52 8.15 1.63
N ALA A 139 1.07 7.94 2.81
CA ALA A 139 2.49 8.18 3.10
C ALA A 139 3.41 7.23 2.31
N ALA A 140 2.93 6.03 1.98
CA ALA A 140 3.65 5.04 1.19
C ALA A 140 3.74 5.39 -0.31
N THR A 141 2.95 6.34 -0.81
CA THR A 141 3.02 6.86 -2.19
C THR A 141 2.98 5.73 -3.24
N GLY A 142 2.04 4.81 -3.10
CA GLY A 142 1.85 3.67 -4.01
C GLY A 142 2.59 2.39 -3.60
N ALA A 143 3.57 2.44 -2.70
CA ALA A 143 4.30 1.25 -2.26
C ALA A 143 3.43 0.27 -1.46
N ALA A 144 2.39 0.76 -0.79
CA ALA A 144 1.46 -0.08 -0.03
C ALA A 144 0.62 -1.01 -0.90
N GLU A 145 0.45 -0.69 -2.18
CA GLU A 145 -0.32 -1.46 -3.16
C GLU A 145 0.51 -2.54 -3.85
N THR A 146 1.84 -2.40 -3.83
CA THR A 146 2.75 -3.28 -4.58
C THR A 146 3.61 -4.15 -3.68
N LEU A 147 4.02 -3.61 -2.54
CA LEU A 147 4.95 -4.29 -1.64
C LEU A 147 4.19 -5.20 -0.66
N PRO A 148 4.41 -6.53 -0.72
CA PRO A 148 3.80 -7.47 0.21
C PRO A 148 4.13 -7.15 1.66
N ILE A 149 3.09 -7.05 2.50
CA ILE A 149 3.24 -6.85 3.95
C ILE A 149 2.78 -8.11 4.67
N VAL A 150 3.71 -8.76 5.36
CA VAL A 150 3.47 -9.99 6.11
C VAL A 150 3.34 -9.68 7.59
N ARG A 151 2.26 -10.15 8.20
CA ARG A 151 2.04 -10.01 9.65
C ARG A 151 2.36 -11.33 10.35
N VAL A 152 3.44 -11.32 11.15
CA VAL A 152 3.90 -12.51 11.88
C VAL A 152 3.56 -12.43 13.38
N ALA A 153 3.39 -13.58 14.00
CA ALA A 153 3.14 -13.65 15.44
C ALA A 153 4.41 -13.28 16.26
N ASN A 154 5.57 -13.67 15.77
CA ASN A 154 6.87 -13.50 16.44
C ASN A 154 7.97 -13.21 15.41
N LEU A 155 8.59 -12.03 15.49
CA LEU A 155 9.69 -11.64 14.62
C LEU A 155 10.95 -12.46 14.85
N ALA A 156 11.26 -12.80 16.11
CA ALA A 156 12.47 -13.58 16.43
C ALA A 156 12.42 -14.99 15.79
N SER A 157 11.24 -15.64 15.85
CA SER A 157 11.04 -16.93 15.17
C SER A 157 11.14 -16.79 13.64
N THR A 158 10.64 -15.68 13.08
CA THR A 158 10.77 -15.41 11.64
C THR A 158 12.22 -15.18 11.23
N VAL A 159 12.98 -14.45 12.03
CA VAL A 159 14.43 -14.24 11.81
C VAL A 159 15.18 -15.57 11.86
N HIS A 160 14.85 -16.45 12.83
CA HIS A 160 15.46 -17.76 12.93
C HIS A 160 15.19 -18.61 11.68
N TRP A 161 13.93 -18.69 11.27
CA TRP A 161 13.53 -19.39 10.04
C TRP A 161 14.21 -18.82 8.79
N LEU A 162 14.31 -17.50 8.65
CA LEU A 162 15.02 -16.87 7.52
C LEU A 162 16.49 -17.28 7.46
N LYS A 163 17.17 -17.36 8.62
CA LYS A 163 18.55 -17.83 8.70
C LYS A 163 18.68 -19.29 8.26
N GLU A 164 17.77 -20.15 8.68
CA GLU A 164 17.72 -21.56 8.26
C GLU A 164 17.46 -21.70 6.75
N ALA A 165 16.65 -20.79 6.18
CA ALA A 165 16.43 -20.68 4.73
C ALA A 165 17.62 -20.05 3.95
N GLY A 166 18.73 -19.75 4.62
CA GLY A 166 19.94 -19.20 4.00
C GLY A 166 19.93 -17.71 3.71
N VAL A 167 18.98 -16.96 4.33
CA VAL A 167 18.90 -15.50 4.18
C VAL A 167 19.82 -14.83 5.20
N TRP A 168 20.66 -13.92 4.74
CA TRP A 168 21.51 -13.12 5.61
C TRP A 168 20.69 -12.04 6.32
N ILE A 169 20.91 -11.90 7.63
CA ILE A 169 20.24 -10.91 8.46
C ILE A 169 21.24 -9.82 8.84
N LEU A 170 20.87 -8.58 8.58
CA LEU A 170 21.60 -7.38 8.95
C LEU A 170 20.72 -6.54 9.90
N GLY A 171 21.28 -5.95 10.93
CA GLY A 171 20.58 -5.08 11.89
C GLY A 171 21.55 -4.36 12.82
#